data_c78be6cfe96782787b8cc4192d7e65d2
#
_entry.id   c78be6cfe96782787b8cc4192d7e65d2
#
_cell.length_a   1.000
_cell.length_b   1.000
_cell.length_c   1.000
_cell.angle_alpha   90.00
_cell.angle_beta   90.00
_cell.angle_gamma   90.00
#
_symmetry.space_group_name_H-M   'P 1'
#
loop_
_entity.id
_entity.type
_entity.pdbx_description
1 polymer ?
#
loop_
_entity_poly.entity_id
_entity_poly.type
_entity_poly.pdbx_seq_one_letter_code
_entity_poly.pdbx_strand_id
1 'polypeptide(L)'
;MAKDSKLVYGASGKTNVLTFEPEKLHLVTDKTHPLYDERIHLPISEAMVLNIMDQGVLEPIIVWKDPETGLSCVVDGRQRVRHTLEANKRLLKEGKELLLVPAVAKRGSAVRMAQAMVSANEIRQADTPLGRAKKMADALERGHDEDDLALMFGVSVQTVRATLSLLDATQAVRDAVESGTVTVTQARQLASLKPEEQREKVSEIEAATAGTTGHEKARRQRQVLGEAKPRIKSRKEIAKALEDASGEYAEALRWVLGEAQ
;
A
#
# COMPACT_ATOMS: atom_id res chain seq x y z
N MET A 1 14.32 27.54 -34.66
CA MET A 1 13.48 28.22 -33.61
C MET A 1 12.78 27.16 -32.79
N ALA A 2 12.97 27.12 -31.48
CA ALA A 2 12.25 26.21 -30.62
C ALA A 2 10.75 26.59 -30.64
N LYS A 3 9.88 25.68 -31.04
CA LYS A 3 8.43 25.89 -30.99
C LYS A 3 8.00 26.09 -29.53
N ASP A 4 7.17 27.13 -29.28
CA ASP A 4 6.63 27.37 -27.94
C ASP A 4 5.88 26.09 -27.48
N SER A 5 6.31 25.51 -26.36
CA SER A 5 5.74 24.28 -25.84
C SER A 5 4.24 24.40 -25.54
N LYS A 6 3.73 25.59 -25.22
CA LYS A 6 2.28 25.82 -25.04
C LYS A 6 1.50 25.54 -26.33
N LEU A 7 1.98 26.01 -27.46
CA LEU A 7 1.33 25.79 -28.75
C LEU A 7 1.36 24.32 -29.16
N VAL A 8 2.49 23.63 -28.89
CA VAL A 8 2.65 22.21 -29.22
C VAL A 8 1.68 21.32 -28.44
N TYR A 9 1.46 21.62 -27.14
CA TYR A 9 0.62 20.83 -26.25
C TYR A 9 -0.80 21.40 -26.05
N GLY A 10 -1.15 22.49 -26.72
CA GLY A 10 -2.47 23.15 -26.57
C GLY A 10 -2.70 23.75 -25.17
N ALA A 11 -1.64 24.06 -24.44
CA ALA A 11 -1.75 24.50 -23.05
C ALA A 11 -2.16 25.97 -22.95
N SER A 12 -3.12 26.28 -22.07
CA SER A 12 -3.56 27.66 -21.80
C SER A 12 -2.62 28.45 -20.87
N GLY A 13 -1.76 27.75 -20.11
CA GLY A 13 -0.83 28.33 -19.15
C GLY A 13 0.48 27.58 -19.05
N LYS A 14 1.41 28.12 -18.26
CA LYS A 14 2.68 27.48 -17.93
C LYS A 14 2.93 27.64 -16.43
N THR A 15 3.33 26.55 -15.75
CA THR A 15 3.84 26.60 -14.39
C THR A 15 5.31 26.20 -14.39
N ASN A 16 6.08 26.75 -13.44
CA ASN A 16 7.47 26.38 -13.29
C ASN A 16 7.55 25.17 -12.36
N VAL A 17 8.11 24.09 -12.87
CA VAL A 17 8.56 22.95 -12.08
C VAL A 17 10.04 23.15 -11.82
N LEU A 18 10.40 23.20 -10.55
CA LEU A 18 11.79 23.27 -10.08
C LEU A 18 12.27 21.83 -9.81
N THR A 19 13.57 21.60 -9.92
CA THR A 19 14.18 20.33 -9.54
C THR A 19 15.11 20.52 -8.37
N PHE A 20 15.03 19.62 -7.39
CA PHE A 20 15.82 19.68 -6.17
C PHE A 20 16.63 18.40 -5.98
N GLU A 21 17.84 18.53 -5.48
CA GLU A 21 18.51 17.45 -4.79
C GLU A 21 17.67 17.11 -3.55
N PRO A 22 17.31 15.84 -3.32
CA PRO A 22 16.38 15.49 -2.23
C PRO A 22 16.91 15.87 -0.83
N GLU A 23 18.22 15.96 -0.66
CA GLU A 23 18.91 16.38 0.56
C GLU A 23 18.66 17.86 0.91
N LYS A 24 18.35 18.69 -0.09
CA LYS A 24 18.05 20.13 0.08
C LYS A 24 16.59 20.41 0.46
N LEU A 25 15.78 19.36 0.51
CA LEU A 25 14.36 19.44 0.87
C LEU A 25 14.18 19.19 2.37
N HIS A 26 13.53 20.10 3.06
CA HIS A 26 13.27 19.96 4.48
C HIS A 26 12.01 19.12 4.74
N LEU A 27 12.20 17.94 5.33
CA LEU A 27 11.14 17.06 5.80
C LEU A 27 10.85 17.39 7.28
N VAL A 28 9.69 17.96 7.55
CA VAL A 28 9.29 18.37 8.90
C VAL A 28 9.07 17.15 9.78
N THR A 29 9.84 17.06 10.87
CA THR A 29 9.77 15.99 11.90
C THR A 29 9.28 16.49 13.25
N ASP A 30 9.27 17.80 13.45
CA ASP A 30 8.76 18.42 14.67
C ASP A 30 7.23 18.34 14.71
N LYS A 31 6.69 17.67 15.73
CA LYS A 31 5.24 17.45 15.93
C LYS A 31 4.46 18.73 16.15
N THR A 32 5.10 19.79 16.58
CA THR A 32 4.46 21.09 16.84
C THR A 32 4.33 21.95 15.58
N HIS A 33 5.07 21.60 14.53
CA HIS A 33 5.07 22.36 13.28
C HIS A 33 3.79 22.08 12.46
N PRO A 34 3.15 23.13 11.87
CA PRO A 34 1.89 22.99 11.12
C PRO A 34 1.95 21.99 9.94
N LEU A 35 3.14 21.76 9.38
CA LEU A 35 3.35 20.81 8.28
C LEU A 35 3.82 19.43 8.78
N TYR A 36 3.71 19.11 10.08
CA TYR A 36 3.99 17.78 10.56
C TYR A 36 2.95 16.77 10.06
N ASP A 37 3.41 15.57 9.73
CA ASP A 37 2.56 14.46 9.32
C ASP A 37 3.20 13.15 9.79
N GLU A 38 2.46 12.34 10.55
CA GLU A 38 2.94 11.08 11.13
C GLU A 38 3.47 10.09 10.09
N ARG A 39 3.03 10.18 8.84
CA ARG A 39 3.51 9.35 7.73
C ARG A 39 5.00 9.53 7.43
N ILE A 40 5.65 10.55 8.01
CA ILE A 40 7.12 10.70 7.95
C ILE A 40 7.85 9.49 8.58
N HIS A 41 7.19 8.78 9.50
CA HIS A 41 7.74 7.62 10.20
C HIS A 41 7.40 6.27 9.54
N LEU A 42 6.62 6.25 8.47
CA LEU A 42 6.30 5.02 7.74
C LEU A 42 7.60 4.32 7.26
N PRO A 43 7.64 2.98 7.25
CA PRO A 43 8.79 2.26 6.70
C PRO A 43 9.01 2.59 5.22
N ILE A 44 10.25 2.49 4.78
CA ILE A 44 10.60 2.62 3.35
C ILE A 44 10.03 1.40 2.62
N SER A 45 9.29 1.65 1.54
CA SER A 45 8.75 0.62 0.65
C SER A 45 9.77 0.26 -0.42
N GLU A 46 10.19 -1.00 -0.44
CA GLU A 46 11.12 -1.50 -1.46
C GLU A 46 10.60 -1.29 -2.87
N ALA A 47 9.33 -1.63 -3.10
CA ALA A 47 8.68 -1.45 -4.39
C ALA A 47 8.68 0.01 -4.87
N MET A 48 8.48 0.97 -3.96
CA MET A 48 8.52 2.39 -4.31
C MET A 48 9.94 2.86 -4.58
N VAL A 49 10.95 2.34 -3.88
CA VAL A 49 12.37 2.64 -4.17
C VAL A 49 12.75 2.16 -5.55
N LEU A 50 12.43 0.90 -5.89
CA LEU A 50 12.72 0.31 -7.20
C LEU A 50 12.00 1.06 -8.33
N ASN A 51 10.74 1.41 -8.14
CA ASN A 51 9.99 2.20 -9.10
C ASN A 51 10.64 3.58 -9.35
N ILE A 52 11.07 4.27 -8.28
CA ILE A 52 11.77 5.55 -8.41
C ILE A 52 13.14 5.39 -9.07
N MET A 53 13.88 4.30 -8.81
CA MET A 53 15.15 4.04 -9.48
C MET A 53 14.99 3.81 -10.99
N ASP A 54 13.86 3.23 -11.40
CA ASP A 54 13.54 2.94 -12.80
C ASP A 54 12.94 4.15 -13.53
N GLN A 55 11.89 4.77 -12.97
CA GLN A 55 11.08 5.80 -13.63
C GLN A 55 11.44 7.24 -13.20
N GLY A 56 12.22 7.40 -12.13
CA GLY A 56 12.36 8.69 -11.46
C GLY A 56 11.12 9.10 -10.67
N VAL A 57 11.05 10.35 -10.26
CA VAL A 57 9.88 10.92 -9.55
C VAL A 57 8.90 11.49 -10.58
N LEU A 58 7.88 10.72 -10.94
CA LEU A 58 6.91 11.06 -12.00
C LEU A 58 6.00 12.24 -11.66
N GLU A 59 5.55 12.34 -10.40
CA GLU A 59 4.69 13.44 -9.94
C GLU A 59 5.51 14.48 -9.18
N PRO A 60 5.44 15.78 -9.56
CA PRO A 60 6.05 16.84 -8.79
C PRO A 60 5.51 16.89 -7.36
N ILE A 61 6.41 17.14 -6.40
CA ILE A 61 6.02 17.41 -5.01
C ILE A 61 5.57 18.86 -4.86
N ILE A 62 4.97 19.20 -3.72
CA ILE A 62 4.65 20.58 -3.34
C ILE A 62 5.65 21.03 -2.29
N VAL A 63 6.32 22.17 -2.54
CA VAL A 63 7.25 22.79 -1.60
C VAL A 63 6.80 24.20 -1.24
N TRP A 64 7.14 24.61 -0.04
CA TRP A 64 6.92 25.96 0.47
C TRP A 64 8.20 26.48 1.11
N LYS A 65 8.59 27.69 0.72
CA LYS A 65 9.72 28.39 1.33
C LYS A 65 9.25 29.01 2.63
N ASP A 66 9.71 28.49 3.75
CA ASP A 66 9.42 29.06 5.05
C ASP A 66 10.11 30.43 5.19
N PRO A 67 9.36 31.50 5.43
CA PRO A 67 9.93 32.84 5.54
C PRO A 67 10.77 33.05 6.81
N GLU A 68 10.54 32.28 7.87
CA GLU A 68 11.26 32.41 9.14
C GLU A 68 12.60 31.69 9.11
N THR A 69 12.59 30.43 8.63
CA THR A 69 13.79 29.59 8.63
C THR A 69 14.54 29.62 7.31
N GLY A 70 13.90 30.08 6.24
CA GLY A 70 14.45 30.05 4.89
C GLY A 70 14.57 28.63 4.31
N LEU A 71 14.00 27.60 4.95
CA LEU A 71 14.04 26.22 4.48
C LEU A 71 12.99 25.95 3.40
N SER A 72 13.28 25.06 2.47
CA SER A 72 12.32 24.55 1.49
C SER A 72 11.57 23.36 2.07
N CYS A 73 10.46 23.63 2.78
CA CYS A 73 9.66 22.64 3.47
C CYS A 73 8.78 21.86 2.49
N VAL A 74 8.74 20.54 2.61
CA VAL A 74 7.86 19.70 1.81
C VAL A 74 6.45 19.74 2.38
N VAL A 75 5.49 20.21 1.58
CA VAL A 75 4.07 20.28 1.91
C VAL A 75 3.38 18.96 1.54
N ASP A 76 3.58 18.48 0.30
CA ASP A 76 3.12 17.16 -0.15
C ASP A 76 4.24 16.41 -0.88
N GLY A 77 4.20 15.07 -0.81
CA GLY A 77 5.17 14.21 -1.47
C GLY A 77 6.35 13.75 -0.59
N ARG A 78 6.22 13.82 0.75
CA ARG A 78 7.26 13.37 1.71
C ARG A 78 7.78 11.98 1.43
N GLN A 79 6.88 11.05 1.09
CA GLN A 79 7.27 9.68 0.81
C GLN A 79 8.12 9.61 -0.46
N ARG A 80 7.77 10.36 -1.50
CA ARG A 80 8.58 10.48 -2.72
C ARG A 80 10.00 10.94 -2.41
N VAL A 81 10.16 11.98 -1.59
CA VAL A 81 11.49 12.47 -1.16
C VAL A 81 12.26 11.42 -0.38
N ARG A 82 11.64 10.76 0.61
CA ARG A 82 12.29 9.74 1.43
C ARG A 82 12.75 8.54 0.60
N HIS A 83 11.92 8.09 -0.33
CA HIS A 83 12.27 6.98 -1.21
C HIS A 83 13.32 7.37 -2.24
N THR A 84 13.33 8.62 -2.73
CA THR A 84 14.40 9.14 -3.60
C THR A 84 15.74 9.22 -2.86
N LEU A 85 15.74 9.63 -1.58
CA LEU A 85 16.95 9.60 -0.75
C LEU A 85 17.53 8.18 -0.64
N GLU A 86 16.68 7.19 -0.46
CA GLU A 86 17.11 5.78 -0.42
C GLU A 86 17.53 5.26 -1.80
N ALA A 87 16.79 5.61 -2.85
CA ALA A 87 17.16 5.30 -4.23
C ALA A 87 18.55 5.87 -4.59
N ASN A 88 18.79 7.13 -4.26
CA ASN A 88 20.08 7.78 -4.55
C ASN A 88 21.26 7.14 -3.80
N LYS A 89 21.05 6.65 -2.57
CA LYS A 89 22.08 5.87 -1.86
C LYS A 89 22.49 4.60 -2.61
N ARG A 90 21.53 3.93 -3.26
CA ARG A 90 21.76 2.72 -4.03
C ARG A 90 22.42 3.05 -5.37
N LEU A 91 21.90 4.04 -6.10
CA LEU A 91 22.44 4.52 -7.36
C LEU A 91 23.91 4.99 -7.21
N LEU A 92 24.22 5.69 -6.12
CA LEU A 92 25.58 6.10 -5.80
C LEU A 92 26.54 4.91 -5.65
N LYS A 93 26.10 3.83 -4.98
CA LYS A 93 26.90 2.59 -4.84
C LYS A 93 27.10 1.88 -6.17
N GLU A 94 26.15 2.04 -7.11
CA GLU A 94 26.22 1.49 -8.46
C GLU A 94 26.97 2.40 -9.44
N GLY A 95 27.43 3.57 -8.99
CA GLY A 95 28.10 4.57 -9.85
C GLY A 95 27.18 5.20 -10.90
N LYS A 96 25.87 5.21 -10.64
CA LYS A 96 24.86 5.79 -11.53
C LYS A 96 24.54 7.25 -11.16
N GLU A 97 23.91 7.96 -12.11
CA GLU A 97 23.46 9.34 -11.91
C GLU A 97 22.38 9.41 -10.82
N LEU A 98 22.46 10.46 -9.99
CA LEU A 98 21.51 10.67 -8.91
C LEU A 98 20.24 11.34 -9.42
N LEU A 99 19.11 10.96 -8.84
CA LEU A 99 17.79 11.46 -9.19
C LEU A 99 17.51 12.78 -8.50
N LEU A 100 16.91 13.71 -9.24
CA LEU A 100 16.37 14.96 -8.73
C LEU A 100 14.86 14.83 -8.50
N VAL A 101 14.35 15.61 -7.54
CA VAL A 101 12.91 15.63 -7.21
C VAL A 101 12.27 16.84 -7.86
N PRO A 102 11.31 16.65 -8.80
CA PRO A 102 10.55 17.76 -9.37
C PRO A 102 9.58 18.33 -8.33
N ALA A 103 9.46 19.64 -8.27
CA ALA A 103 8.64 20.33 -7.27
C ALA A 103 7.95 21.56 -7.84
N VAL A 104 6.73 21.81 -7.36
CA VAL A 104 5.98 23.06 -7.57
C VAL A 104 6.03 23.88 -6.29
N ALA A 105 6.57 25.09 -6.38
CA ALA A 105 6.63 26.00 -5.24
C ALA A 105 5.26 26.69 -5.03
N LYS A 106 4.71 26.58 -3.82
CA LYS A 106 3.53 27.33 -3.38
C LYS A 106 3.93 28.49 -2.48
N ARG A 107 3.14 29.56 -2.54
CA ARG A 107 3.28 30.75 -1.69
C ARG A 107 2.08 30.85 -0.75
N GLY A 108 2.28 31.41 0.43
CA GLY A 108 1.24 31.60 1.44
C GLY A 108 1.76 31.40 2.85
N SER A 109 0.86 31.46 3.84
CA SER A 109 1.18 31.19 5.25
C SER A 109 1.32 29.70 5.52
N ALA A 110 1.99 29.34 6.64
CA ALA A 110 2.10 27.95 7.11
C ALA A 110 0.74 27.29 7.28
N VAL A 111 -0.27 28.02 7.80
CA VAL A 111 -1.65 27.53 7.96
C VAL A 111 -2.27 27.13 6.61
N ARG A 112 -2.10 27.98 5.57
CA ARG A 112 -2.60 27.68 4.23
C ARG A 112 -1.90 26.48 3.60
N MET A 113 -0.63 26.27 3.90
CA MET A 113 0.13 25.11 3.46
C MET A 113 -0.34 23.85 4.18
N ALA A 114 -0.64 23.93 5.48
CA ALA A 114 -1.22 22.81 6.23
C ALA A 114 -2.60 22.40 5.65
N GLN A 115 -3.46 23.35 5.32
CA GLN A 115 -4.73 23.08 4.64
C GLN A 115 -4.51 22.40 3.28
N ALA A 116 -3.55 22.88 2.48
CA ALA A 116 -3.23 22.28 1.19
C ALA A 116 -2.70 20.84 1.34
N MET A 117 -1.92 20.57 2.38
CA MET A 117 -1.42 19.23 2.71
C MET A 117 -2.57 18.26 3.03
N VAL A 118 -3.51 18.66 3.88
CA VAL A 118 -4.69 17.83 4.22
C VAL A 118 -5.52 17.59 2.97
N SER A 119 -5.87 18.64 2.21
CA SER A 119 -6.68 18.51 0.99
C SER A 119 -6.03 17.58 -0.05
N ALA A 120 -4.73 17.68 -0.27
CA ALA A 120 -4.03 16.81 -1.22
C ALA A 120 -4.11 15.32 -0.85
N ASN A 121 -4.24 15.01 0.42
CA ASN A 121 -4.34 13.65 0.92
C ASN A 121 -5.77 13.10 0.90
N GLU A 122 -6.76 13.91 1.32
CA GLU A 122 -8.16 13.51 1.43
C GLU A 122 -8.86 13.38 0.06
N ILE A 123 -8.46 14.18 -0.93
CA ILE A 123 -9.09 14.18 -2.26
C ILE A 123 -8.54 13.06 -3.17
N ARG A 124 -7.45 12.37 -2.79
CA ARG A 124 -6.92 11.24 -3.58
C ARG A 124 -7.88 10.08 -3.58
N GLN A 125 -8.56 9.87 -4.71
CA GLN A 125 -9.35 8.67 -4.94
C GLN A 125 -8.41 7.54 -5.36
N ALA A 126 -8.33 6.49 -4.52
CA ALA A 126 -7.60 5.28 -4.89
C ALA A 126 -8.37 4.52 -6.00
N ASP A 127 -7.64 3.82 -6.87
CA ASP A 127 -8.26 2.89 -7.80
C ASP A 127 -9.03 1.81 -7.03
N THR A 128 -10.21 1.45 -7.53
CA THR A 128 -10.91 0.29 -7.01
C THR A 128 -10.12 -0.99 -7.32
N PRO A 129 -10.27 -2.07 -6.52
CA PRO A 129 -9.58 -3.33 -6.79
C PRO A 129 -9.84 -3.87 -8.21
N LEU A 130 -11.07 -3.77 -8.69
CA LEU A 130 -11.43 -4.21 -10.04
C LEU A 130 -10.88 -3.28 -11.13
N GLY A 131 -10.90 -1.96 -10.91
CA GLY A 131 -10.28 -0.98 -11.79
C GLY A 131 -8.78 -1.21 -11.93
N ARG A 132 -8.11 -1.53 -10.81
CA ARG A 132 -6.70 -1.90 -10.79
C ARG A 132 -6.42 -3.20 -11.54
N ALA A 133 -7.29 -4.23 -11.38
CA ALA A 133 -7.18 -5.49 -12.12
C ALA A 133 -7.27 -5.28 -13.64
N LYS A 134 -8.22 -4.46 -14.10
CA LYS A 134 -8.36 -4.11 -15.53
C LYS A 134 -7.11 -3.41 -16.07
N LYS A 135 -6.57 -2.42 -15.35
CA LYS A 135 -5.33 -1.75 -15.74
C LYS A 135 -4.13 -2.69 -15.85
N MET A 136 -4.05 -3.69 -14.96
CA MET A 136 -3.01 -4.73 -15.02
C MET A 136 -3.21 -5.64 -16.24
N ALA A 137 -4.44 -6.05 -16.56
CA ALA A 137 -4.73 -6.86 -17.73
C ALA A 137 -4.42 -6.11 -19.03
N ASP A 138 -4.82 -4.84 -19.13
CA ASP A 138 -4.49 -3.98 -20.28
C ASP A 138 -2.97 -3.84 -20.49
N ALA A 139 -2.20 -3.81 -19.40
CA ALA A 139 -0.75 -3.73 -19.49
C ALA A 139 -0.13 -5.05 -19.97
N LEU A 140 -0.63 -6.21 -19.53
CA LEU A 140 -0.24 -7.52 -20.06
C LEU A 140 -0.52 -7.63 -21.57
N GLU A 141 -1.68 -7.17 -22.02
CA GLU A 141 -2.04 -7.15 -23.46
C GLU A 141 -1.09 -6.27 -24.29
N ARG A 142 -0.49 -5.26 -23.67
CA ARG A 142 0.50 -4.38 -24.30
C ARG A 142 1.92 -4.96 -24.28
N GLY A 143 2.10 -6.16 -23.75
CA GLY A 143 3.38 -6.89 -23.77
C GLY A 143 4.24 -6.77 -22.51
N HIS A 144 3.73 -6.13 -21.44
CA HIS A 144 4.40 -6.16 -20.15
C HIS A 144 4.23 -7.54 -19.50
N ASP A 145 5.19 -7.93 -18.66
CA ASP A 145 5.09 -9.16 -17.87
C ASP A 145 4.65 -8.90 -16.42
N GLU A 146 4.53 -9.95 -15.61
CA GLU A 146 4.11 -9.82 -14.21
C GLU A 146 5.15 -9.11 -13.34
N ASP A 147 6.44 -9.19 -13.67
CA ASP A 147 7.50 -8.51 -12.96
C ASP A 147 7.47 -7.00 -13.28
N ASP A 148 7.25 -6.64 -14.54
CA ASP A 148 6.99 -5.26 -14.96
C ASP A 148 5.77 -4.69 -14.20
N LEU A 149 4.67 -5.45 -14.12
CA LEU A 149 3.48 -5.02 -13.39
C LEU A 149 3.76 -4.85 -11.89
N ALA A 150 4.53 -5.75 -11.29
CA ALA A 150 4.93 -5.63 -9.90
C ALA A 150 5.69 -4.32 -9.65
N LEU A 151 6.60 -3.97 -10.54
CA LEU A 151 7.35 -2.72 -10.51
C LEU A 151 6.45 -1.50 -10.75
N MET A 152 5.63 -1.51 -11.81
CA MET A 152 4.73 -0.41 -12.20
C MET A 152 3.72 -0.07 -11.09
N PHE A 153 3.14 -1.09 -10.47
CA PHE A 153 2.10 -0.92 -9.45
C PHE A 153 2.62 -0.88 -8.02
N GLY A 154 3.93 -1.06 -7.82
CA GLY A 154 4.57 -1.03 -6.51
C GLY A 154 4.09 -2.13 -5.56
N VAL A 155 3.91 -3.36 -6.08
CA VAL A 155 3.42 -4.53 -5.34
C VAL A 155 4.25 -5.77 -5.65
N SER A 156 4.01 -6.87 -4.93
CA SER A 156 4.62 -8.16 -5.28
C SER A 156 3.93 -8.82 -6.48
N VAL A 157 4.65 -9.67 -7.22
CA VAL A 157 4.08 -10.51 -8.29
C VAL A 157 2.90 -11.35 -7.78
N GLN A 158 2.98 -11.85 -6.54
CA GLN A 158 1.87 -12.56 -5.93
C GLN A 158 0.62 -11.68 -5.79
N THR A 159 0.79 -10.40 -5.47
CA THR A 159 -0.33 -9.42 -5.42
C THR A 159 -0.87 -9.13 -6.82
N VAL A 160 -0.01 -9.05 -7.83
CA VAL A 160 -0.43 -8.91 -9.24
C VAL A 160 -1.35 -10.07 -9.63
N ARG A 161 -0.89 -11.32 -9.43
CA ARG A 161 -1.70 -12.53 -9.71
C ARG A 161 -3.01 -12.57 -8.95
N ALA A 162 -2.99 -12.21 -7.66
CA ALA A 162 -4.19 -12.13 -6.84
C ALA A 162 -5.18 -11.05 -7.35
N THR A 163 -4.67 -9.95 -7.86
CA THR A 163 -5.49 -8.87 -8.41
C THR A 163 -6.08 -9.28 -9.76
N LEU A 164 -5.29 -9.85 -10.66
CA LEU A 164 -5.75 -10.33 -11.96
C LEU A 164 -6.82 -11.42 -11.85
N SER A 165 -6.72 -12.33 -10.87
CA SER A 165 -7.72 -13.38 -10.67
C SER A 165 -9.11 -12.86 -10.31
N LEU A 166 -9.26 -11.56 -9.96
CA LEU A 166 -10.59 -10.94 -9.81
C LEU A 166 -11.37 -10.88 -11.13
N LEU A 167 -10.69 -10.84 -12.26
CA LEU A 167 -11.35 -10.77 -13.57
C LEU A 167 -12.02 -12.10 -13.94
N ASP A 168 -11.51 -13.22 -13.42
CA ASP A 168 -12.05 -14.56 -13.63
C ASP A 168 -13.14 -14.94 -12.61
N ALA A 169 -13.29 -14.14 -11.55
CA ALA A 169 -14.29 -14.38 -10.51
C ALA A 169 -15.71 -14.03 -10.99
N THR A 170 -16.71 -14.64 -10.34
CA THR A 170 -18.12 -14.30 -10.58
C THR A 170 -18.43 -12.84 -10.20
N GLN A 171 -19.52 -12.30 -10.75
CA GLN A 171 -19.96 -10.94 -10.42
C GLN A 171 -20.18 -10.77 -8.90
N ALA A 172 -20.74 -11.80 -8.23
CA ALA A 172 -20.94 -11.76 -6.77
C ALA A 172 -19.63 -11.55 -5.99
N VAL A 173 -18.55 -12.23 -6.38
CA VAL A 173 -17.22 -12.05 -5.76
C VAL A 173 -16.68 -10.65 -6.06
N ARG A 174 -16.82 -10.16 -7.28
CA ARG A 174 -16.37 -8.82 -7.67
C ARG A 174 -17.10 -7.73 -6.87
N ASP A 175 -18.40 -7.83 -6.74
CA ASP A 175 -19.22 -6.89 -5.96
C ASP A 175 -18.86 -6.93 -4.48
N ALA A 176 -18.61 -8.12 -3.93
CA ALA A 176 -18.16 -8.28 -2.55
C ALA A 176 -16.77 -7.67 -2.28
N VAL A 177 -15.88 -7.64 -3.29
CA VAL A 177 -14.58 -6.95 -3.20
C VAL A 177 -14.76 -5.43 -3.28
N GLU A 178 -15.58 -4.94 -4.21
CA GLU A 178 -15.83 -3.51 -4.37
C GLU A 178 -16.53 -2.91 -3.12
N SER A 179 -17.42 -3.65 -2.48
CA SER A 179 -18.06 -3.25 -1.21
C SER A 179 -17.15 -3.40 0.02
N GLY A 180 -15.95 -3.99 -0.13
CA GLY A 180 -15.06 -4.29 0.99
C GLY A 180 -15.56 -5.41 1.91
N THR A 181 -16.54 -6.20 1.46
CA THR A 181 -17.02 -7.39 2.18
C THR A 181 -15.99 -8.52 2.12
N VAL A 182 -15.27 -8.63 1.01
CA VAL A 182 -14.21 -9.62 0.78
C VAL A 182 -12.93 -8.90 0.38
N THR A 183 -11.78 -9.34 0.89
CA THR A 183 -10.47 -8.81 0.48
C THR A 183 -10.03 -9.43 -0.86
N VAL A 184 -9.10 -8.76 -1.57
CA VAL A 184 -8.53 -9.29 -2.83
C VAL A 184 -7.91 -10.69 -2.63
N THR A 185 -7.25 -10.92 -1.49
CA THR A 185 -6.66 -12.24 -1.16
C THR A 185 -7.73 -13.32 -0.99
N GLN A 186 -8.84 -12.99 -0.32
CA GLN A 186 -9.98 -13.92 -0.16
C GLN A 186 -10.69 -14.16 -1.50
N ALA A 187 -10.84 -13.13 -2.33
CA ALA A 187 -11.43 -13.27 -3.64
C ALA A 187 -10.63 -14.23 -4.54
N ARG A 188 -9.29 -14.25 -4.43
CA ARG A 188 -8.46 -15.24 -5.12
C ARG A 188 -8.79 -16.68 -4.73
N GLN A 189 -9.04 -16.94 -3.44
CA GLN A 189 -9.45 -18.27 -2.99
C GLN A 189 -10.84 -18.63 -3.54
N LEU A 190 -11.77 -17.67 -3.49
CA LEU A 190 -13.11 -17.85 -4.04
C LEU A 190 -13.06 -18.08 -5.56
N ALA A 191 -12.23 -17.36 -6.30
CA ALA A 191 -12.08 -17.52 -7.75
C ALA A 191 -11.61 -18.93 -8.17
N SER A 192 -10.97 -19.69 -7.28
CA SER A 192 -10.59 -21.08 -7.54
C SER A 192 -11.74 -22.09 -7.42
N LEU A 193 -12.88 -21.68 -6.88
CA LEU A 193 -14.08 -22.51 -6.71
C LEU A 193 -14.96 -22.45 -7.97
N LYS A 194 -15.92 -23.40 -8.07
CA LYS A 194 -16.94 -23.35 -9.12
C LYS A 194 -17.85 -22.12 -8.96
N PRO A 195 -18.43 -21.59 -10.05
CA PRO A 195 -19.24 -20.37 -9.99
C PRO A 195 -20.41 -20.42 -8.99
N GLU A 196 -21.03 -21.58 -8.81
CA GLU A 196 -22.11 -21.80 -7.83
C GLU A 196 -21.57 -21.69 -6.40
N GLU A 197 -20.46 -22.37 -6.12
CA GLU A 197 -19.81 -22.35 -4.80
C GLU A 197 -19.30 -20.95 -4.45
N GLN A 198 -18.83 -20.16 -5.45
CA GLN A 198 -18.45 -18.76 -5.24
C GLN A 198 -19.62 -17.93 -4.73
N ARG A 199 -20.80 -18.07 -5.34
CA ARG A 199 -22.03 -17.34 -4.95
C ARG A 199 -22.50 -17.72 -3.56
N GLU A 200 -22.53 -19.05 -3.27
CA GLU A 200 -22.87 -19.55 -1.93
C GLU A 200 -21.92 -19.01 -0.86
N LYS A 201 -20.62 -19.08 -1.09
CA LYS A 201 -19.62 -18.59 -0.13
C LYS A 201 -19.72 -17.08 0.11
N VAL A 202 -19.97 -16.29 -0.93
CA VAL A 202 -20.20 -14.84 -0.76
C VAL A 202 -21.44 -14.60 0.09
N SER A 203 -22.55 -15.28 -0.18
CA SER A 203 -23.78 -15.17 0.62
C SER A 203 -23.58 -15.59 2.08
N GLU A 204 -22.85 -16.70 2.32
CA GLU A 204 -22.47 -17.14 3.68
C GLU A 204 -21.63 -16.07 4.41
N ILE A 205 -20.65 -15.45 3.71
CA ILE A 205 -19.81 -14.40 4.28
C ILE A 205 -20.67 -13.18 4.64
N GLU A 206 -21.54 -12.75 3.75
CA GLU A 206 -22.44 -11.60 3.99
C GLU A 206 -23.34 -11.84 5.19
N ALA A 207 -23.97 -13.02 5.25
CA ALA A 207 -24.83 -13.40 6.38
C ALA A 207 -24.04 -13.48 7.71
N ALA A 208 -22.86 -14.11 7.68
CA ALA A 208 -22.02 -14.26 8.87
C ALA A 208 -21.44 -12.93 9.38
N THR A 209 -21.21 -11.96 8.47
CA THR A 209 -20.58 -10.68 8.81
C THR A 209 -21.58 -9.55 9.03
N ALA A 210 -22.86 -9.77 8.80
CA ALA A 210 -23.91 -8.77 9.03
C ALA A 210 -23.83 -8.19 10.45
N GLY A 211 -23.80 -6.86 10.55
CA GLY A 211 -23.72 -6.15 11.83
C GLY A 211 -22.38 -6.26 12.57
N THR A 212 -21.35 -6.86 11.98
CA THR A 212 -20.02 -6.99 12.61
C THR A 212 -18.98 -6.09 11.95
N THR A 213 -17.99 -5.65 12.72
CA THR A 213 -16.90 -4.79 12.24
C THR A 213 -15.54 -5.26 12.76
N GLY A 214 -14.45 -4.78 12.15
CA GLY A 214 -13.09 -4.99 12.64
C GLY A 214 -12.69 -6.46 12.77
N HIS A 215 -12.12 -6.82 13.90
CA HIS A 215 -11.56 -8.16 14.15
C HIS A 215 -12.62 -9.27 14.11
N GLU A 216 -13.85 -8.99 14.54
CA GLU A 216 -14.93 -9.98 14.53
C GLU A 216 -15.36 -10.31 13.10
N LYS A 217 -15.52 -9.31 12.24
CA LYS A 217 -15.77 -9.49 10.81
C LYS A 217 -14.69 -10.37 10.17
N ALA A 218 -13.42 -10.04 10.37
CA ALA A 218 -12.31 -10.80 9.82
C ALA A 218 -12.25 -12.24 10.35
N ARG A 219 -12.61 -12.49 11.60
CA ARG A 219 -12.68 -13.83 12.19
C ARG A 219 -13.78 -14.66 11.54
N ARG A 220 -14.99 -14.11 11.37
CA ARG A 220 -16.13 -14.80 10.75
C ARG A 220 -15.86 -15.12 9.28
N GLN A 221 -15.27 -14.17 8.53
CA GLN A 221 -14.84 -14.41 7.17
C GLN A 221 -13.91 -15.63 7.05
N ARG A 222 -12.86 -15.69 7.89
CA ARG A 222 -11.93 -16.84 7.91
C ARG A 222 -12.60 -18.15 8.26
N GLN A 223 -13.59 -18.11 9.14
CA GLN A 223 -14.36 -19.29 9.54
C GLN A 223 -15.15 -19.84 8.34
N VAL A 224 -15.84 -18.99 7.57
CA VAL A 224 -16.61 -19.37 6.38
C VAL A 224 -15.68 -19.89 5.27
N LEU A 225 -14.50 -19.28 5.11
CA LEU A 225 -13.51 -19.68 4.10
C LEU A 225 -12.70 -20.92 4.49
N GLY A 226 -12.94 -21.51 5.68
CA GLY A 226 -12.19 -22.66 6.14
C GLY A 226 -10.74 -22.36 6.56
N GLU A 227 -10.36 -21.10 6.68
CA GLU A 227 -9.03 -20.64 7.09
C GLU A 227 -8.83 -20.59 8.61
N ALA A 228 -9.82 -20.99 9.39
CA ALA A 228 -9.71 -21.07 10.83
C ALA A 228 -8.68 -22.14 11.20
N LYS A 229 -7.41 -21.74 11.26
CA LYS A 229 -6.38 -22.58 11.89
C LYS A 229 -6.90 -22.96 13.29
N PRO A 230 -6.86 -24.23 13.66
CA PRO A 230 -7.21 -24.62 15.02
C PRO A 230 -6.37 -23.74 15.96
N ARG A 231 -7.05 -23.12 16.93
CA ARG A 231 -6.36 -22.26 17.90
C ARG A 231 -5.35 -23.14 18.65
N ILE A 232 -4.06 -22.89 18.42
CA ILE A 232 -3.02 -23.50 19.22
C ILE A 232 -3.22 -23.02 20.66
N LYS A 233 -3.41 -23.93 21.61
CA LYS A 233 -3.52 -23.59 23.01
C LYS A 233 -2.25 -22.87 23.47
N SER A 234 -2.42 -21.85 24.27
CA SER A 234 -1.31 -21.13 24.86
C SER A 234 -0.55 -22.03 25.84
N ARG A 235 0.74 -21.76 26.07
CA ARG A 235 1.57 -22.50 27.04
C ARG A 235 0.86 -22.61 28.41
N LYS A 236 0.17 -21.54 28.84
CA LYS A 236 -0.58 -21.51 30.10
C LYS A 236 -1.80 -22.43 30.09
N GLU A 237 -2.53 -22.53 28.98
CA GLU A 237 -3.66 -23.46 28.82
C GLU A 237 -3.19 -24.91 28.73
N ILE A 238 -2.02 -25.17 28.14
CA ILE A 238 -1.40 -26.48 28.07
C ILE A 238 -0.93 -26.92 29.45
N ALA A 239 -0.26 -26.03 30.20
CA ALA A 239 0.17 -26.31 31.58
C ALA A 239 -1.01 -26.62 32.50
N LYS A 240 -2.11 -25.86 32.37
CA LYS A 240 -3.33 -26.14 33.12
C LYS A 240 -3.96 -27.50 32.74
N ALA A 241 -3.94 -27.86 31.45
CA ALA A 241 -4.45 -29.16 31.00
C ALA A 241 -3.55 -30.32 31.48
N LEU A 242 -2.27 -30.07 31.74
CA LEU A 242 -1.34 -31.05 32.30
C LEU A 242 -1.65 -31.37 33.77
N GLU A 243 -2.18 -30.42 34.56
CA GLU A 243 -2.56 -30.64 35.95
C GLU A 243 -3.61 -31.74 36.11
N ASP A 244 -4.54 -31.83 35.14
CA ASP A 244 -5.63 -32.81 35.13
C ASP A 244 -5.34 -34.05 34.25
N ALA A 245 -4.17 -34.11 33.58
CA ALA A 245 -3.81 -35.15 32.61
C ALA A 245 -3.05 -36.27 33.26
N SER A 246 -3.25 -37.53 32.75
CA SER A 246 -2.51 -38.71 33.16
C SER A 246 -2.10 -39.59 31.96
N GLY A 247 -1.14 -40.50 32.16
CA GLY A 247 -0.67 -41.41 31.14
C GLY A 247 -0.01 -40.74 29.92
N GLU A 248 -0.12 -41.36 28.75
CA GLU A 248 0.50 -40.87 27.51
C GLU A 248 0.11 -39.45 27.13
N TYR A 249 -1.11 -39.04 27.51
CA TYR A 249 -1.56 -37.65 27.25
C TYR A 249 -0.79 -36.62 28.09
N ALA A 250 -0.48 -36.95 29.34
CA ALA A 250 0.34 -36.11 30.19
C ALA A 250 1.81 -36.02 29.68
N GLU A 251 2.35 -37.14 29.16
CA GLU A 251 3.67 -37.18 28.53
C GLU A 251 3.74 -36.29 27.27
N ALA A 252 2.73 -36.39 26.40
CA ALA A 252 2.63 -35.55 25.21
C ALA A 252 2.55 -34.06 25.57
N LEU A 253 1.80 -33.67 26.59
CA LEU A 253 1.71 -32.29 27.06
C LEU A 253 3.05 -31.78 27.64
N ARG A 254 3.79 -32.62 28.39
CA ARG A 254 5.14 -32.26 28.88
C ARG A 254 6.11 -32.10 27.75
N TRP A 255 6.04 -32.95 26.72
CA TRP A 255 6.88 -32.83 25.51
C TRP A 255 6.63 -31.48 24.79
N VAL A 256 5.34 -31.09 24.60
CA VAL A 256 4.95 -29.81 23.99
C VAL A 256 5.44 -28.63 24.84
N LEU A 257 5.45 -28.75 26.16
CA LEU A 257 5.96 -27.72 27.08
C LEU A 257 7.49 -27.65 27.12
N GLY A 258 8.18 -28.65 26.56
CA GLY A 258 9.64 -28.77 26.64
C GLY A 258 10.13 -29.27 28.00
N GLU A 259 9.29 -29.97 28.76
CA GLU A 259 9.57 -30.53 30.09
C GLU A 259 9.82 -32.05 30.06
N ALA A 260 9.83 -32.67 28.86
CA ALA A 260 10.20 -34.05 28.69
C ALA A 260 11.73 -34.20 28.75
N GLN A 261 12.22 -35.09 29.63
CA GLN A 261 13.61 -35.53 29.64
C GLN A 261 13.81 -36.65 28.60
#